data_0c09816c11b9a01e7465d71a3c24af87
#
_entry.id   0c09816c11b9a01e7465d71a3c24af87
#
_cell.length_a   1.000
_cell.length_b   1.000
_cell.length_c   1.000
_cell.angle_alpha   90.00
_cell.angle_beta   90.00
_cell.angle_gamma   90.00
#
_symmetry.space_group_name_H-M   'P 1'
#
loop_
_entity.id
_entity.type
_entity.pdbx_description
1 polymer ?
#
loop_
_entity_poly.entity_id
_entity_poly.type
_entity_poly.pdbx_seq_one_letter_code
_entity_poly.pdbx_strand_id
1 'polypeptide(L)'
;MKGEKKSQGALRRTATEVKRYRTYKRVIPAVSGVIVALLVIVYVVSLLFGKYGSFTIKVKNYNDRNYAISLSETDAFLNPVTVLNSKANKDITNIDGNNLPENLNDINGEHNGKNYVAYTFYLKNTGTLEFSYDYKLLISKMTADIDSAVRVRLYFTPFYYTAESGVYDYVGKYVDYAKPKTGGNGAPEVDPVDRVMTNFSSAGVVTEGRIDGFKPGDISKVTVVIWIEGNDPDCTDDLLGGEFKLDMLFEIVGTDDD
;
A
#
# COMPACT_ATOMS: atom_id res chain seq x y z
N MET A 1 -39.51 -58.98 58.62
CA MET A 1 -39.37 -57.77 57.79
C MET A 1 -38.19 -57.96 56.79
N LYS A 2 -38.56 -58.26 55.55
CA LYS A 2 -37.55 -58.47 54.47
C LYS A 2 -37.09 -57.14 53.93
N GLY A 3 -35.76 -56.88 54.01
CA GLY A 3 -35.11 -55.68 53.38
C GLY A 3 -34.90 -55.99 51.91
N GLU A 4 -35.55 -55.24 51.06
CA GLU A 4 -35.34 -55.25 49.62
C GLU A 4 -34.00 -54.55 49.25
N LYS A 5 -33.03 -55.32 48.74
CA LYS A 5 -31.80 -54.75 48.12
C LYS A 5 -32.19 -54.21 46.76
N LYS A 6 -32.19 -52.87 46.59
CA LYS A 6 -32.22 -52.22 45.29
C LYS A 6 -30.93 -52.58 44.54
N SER A 7 -31.04 -53.37 43.47
CA SER A 7 -30.04 -53.65 42.49
C SER A 7 -29.77 -52.37 41.71
N GLN A 8 -28.57 -51.76 41.85
CA GLN A 8 -28.07 -50.70 40.98
C GLN A 8 -27.71 -51.36 39.64
N GLY A 9 -28.57 -51.15 38.65
CA GLY A 9 -28.33 -51.56 37.29
C GLY A 9 -27.10 -50.83 36.71
N ALA A 10 -25.97 -51.49 36.67
CA ALA A 10 -24.81 -51.02 35.93
C ALA A 10 -25.15 -50.96 34.44
N LEU A 11 -25.22 -49.77 33.88
CA LEU A 11 -25.38 -49.54 32.45
C LEU A 11 -24.21 -50.19 31.69
N ARG A 12 -24.39 -51.40 31.16
CA ARG A 12 -23.44 -52.08 30.28
C ARG A 12 -23.48 -51.40 28.92
N ARG A 13 -22.47 -50.55 28.66
CA ARG A 13 -22.25 -50.00 27.33
C ARG A 13 -21.90 -51.11 26.34
N THR A 14 -22.54 -51.13 25.18
CA THR A 14 -22.23 -52.12 24.15
C THR A 14 -20.82 -51.95 23.60
N ALA A 15 -20.17 -53.00 23.10
CA ALA A 15 -18.81 -52.95 22.56
C ALA A 15 -18.64 -51.88 21.45
N THR A 16 -19.70 -51.63 20.68
CA THR A 16 -19.78 -50.60 19.65
C THR A 16 -19.80 -49.20 20.23
N GLU A 17 -20.48 -48.94 21.35
CA GLU A 17 -20.47 -47.63 22.03
C GLU A 17 -19.10 -47.31 22.65
N VAL A 18 -18.44 -48.30 23.24
CA VAL A 18 -17.09 -48.15 23.81
C VAL A 18 -16.08 -47.87 22.70
N LYS A 19 -16.21 -48.53 21.53
CA LYS A 19 -15.34 -48.30 20.38
C LYS A 19 -15.54 -46.89 19.81
N ARG A 20 -16.82 -46.45 19.65
CA ARG A 20 -17.10 -45.04 19.24
C ARG A 20 -16.58 -44.03 20.23
N TYR A 21 -16.74 -44.22 21.53
CA TYR A 21 -16.28 -43.31 22.55
C TYR A 21 -14.74 -43.19 22.56
N ARG A 22 -13.98 -44.27 22.35
CA ARG A 22 -12.54 -44.26 22.22
C ARG A 22 -12.09 -43.53 20.96
N THR A 23 -12.80 -43.69 19.84
CA THR A 23 -12.50 -42.97 18.59
C THR A 23 -12.78 -41.49 18.76
N TYR A 24 -13.90 -41.07 19.36
CA TYR A 24 -14.20 -39.68 19.64
C TYR A 24 -13.13 -39.01 20.56
N LYS A 25 -12.71 -39.71 21.63
CA LYS A 25 -11.64 -39.20 22.51
C LYS A 25 -10.28 -39.00 21.83
N ARG A 26 -9.99 -39.66 20.72
CA ARG A 26 -8.75 -39.51 19.96
C ARG A 26 -8.89 -38.54 18.78
N VAL A 27 -10.05 -38.59 18.11
CA VAL A 27 -10.26 -37.77 16.90
C VAL A 27 -10.60 -36.32 17.25
N ILE A 28 -11.42 -36.07 18.28
CA ILE A 28 -11.80 -34.70 18.68
C ILE A 28 -10.57 -33.84 19.01
N PRO A 29 -9.62 -34.26 19.88
CA PRO A 29 -8.44 -33.41 20.15
C PRO A 29 -7.51 -33.27 18.95
N ALA A 30 -7.41 -34.27 18.07
CA ALA A 30 -6.64 -34.17 16.85
C ALA A 30 -7.26 -33.15 15.87
N VAL A 31 -8.56 -33.21 15.65
CA VAL A 31 -9.29 -32.25 14.79
C VAL A 31 -9.26 -30.85 15.38
N SER A 32 -9.45 -30.70 16.69
CA SER A 32 -9.35 -29.38 17.34
C SER A 32 -7.94 -28.80 17.24
N GLY A 33 -6.90 -29.64 17.35
CA GLY A 33 -5.50 -29.23 17.17
C GLY A 33 -5.23 -28.71 15.75
N VAL A 34 -5.74 -29.38 14.73
CA VAL A 34 -5.63 -28.93 13.32
C VAL A 34 -6.38 -27.60 13.11
N ILE A 35 -7.59 -27.46 13.66
CA ILE A 35 -8.35 -26.21 13.54
C ILE A 35 -7.61 -25.04 14.22
N VAL A 36 -7.07 -25.25 15.42
CA VAL A 36 -6.27 -24.21 16.10
C VAL A 36 -5.03 -23.86 15.30
N ALA A 37 -4.31 -24.85 14.75
CA ALA A 37 -3.15 -24.60 13.90
C ALA A 37 -3.50 -23.76 12.65
N LEU A 38 -4.62 -24.09 11.98
CA LEU A 38 -5.11 -23.31 10.85
C LEU A 38 -5.48 -21.87 11.24
N LEU A 39 -6.13 -21.67 12.38
CA LEU A 39 -6.48 -20.33 12.87
C LEU A 39 -5.23 -19.53 13.21
N VAL A 40 -4.19 -20.16 13.78
CA VAL A 40 -2.90 -19.50 14.04
C VAL A 40 -2.22 -19.11 12.72
N ILE A 41 -2.22 -19.97 11.70
CA ILE A 41 -1.68 -19.67 10.38
C ILE A 41 -2.44 -18.49 9.74
N VAL A 42 -3.78 -18.52 9.75
CA VAL A 42 -4.60 -17.40 9.24
C VAL A 42 -4.33 -16.13 10.01
N TYR A 43 -4.17 -16.19 11.33
CA TYR A 43 -3.85 -15.03 12.16
C TYR A 43 -2.45 -14.47 11.83
N VAL A 44 -1.43 -15.32 11.70
CA VAL A 44 -0.06 -14.90 11.31
C VAL A 44 -0.06 -14.31 9.90
N VAL A 45 -0.75 -14.95 8.95
CA VAL A 45 -0.94 -14.42 7.59
C VAL A 45 -1.64 -13.07 7.65
N SER A 46 -2.73 -12.94 8.42
CA SER A 46 -3.45 -11.66 8.61
C SER A 46 -2.55 -10.57 9.22
N LEU A 47 -1.70 -10.91 10.20
CA LEU A 47 -0.72 -9.97 10.74
C LEU A 47 0.32 -9.54 9.70
N LEU A 48 0.76 -10.45 8.84
CA LEU A 48 1.70 -10.14 7.75
C LEU A 48 1.04 -9.25 6.70
N PHE A 49 -0.20 -9.56 6.30
CA PHE A 49 -0.96 -8.72 5.36
C PHE A 49 -1.45 -7.40 5.97
N GLY A 50 -1.73 -7.35 7.27
CA GLY A 50 -2.07 -6.11 7.99
C GLY A 50 -0.90 -5.14 8.17
N LYS A 51 0.34 -5.58 7.95
CA LYS A 51 1.54 -4.72 7.95
C LYS A 51 1.74 -3.96 6.64
N TYR A 52 1.12 -4.40 5.54
CA TYR A 52 1.18 -3.71 4.26
C TYR A 52 0.07 -2.67 4.24
N GLY A 53 0.46 -1.40 4.45
CA GLY A 53 -0.44 -0.26 4.47
C GLY A 53 -1.04 0.08 3.10
N SER A 54 -1.70 1.22 3.02
CA SER A 54 -2.34 1.71 1.79
C SER A 54 -1.35 2.10 0.70
N PHE A 55 -0.07 2.27 1.05
CA PHE A 55 0.98 2.66 0.13
C PHE A 55 2.30 1.98 0.49
N THR A 56 2.97 1.41 -0.52
CA THR A 56 4.29 0.78 -0.36
C THR A 56 5.26 1.36 -1.38
N ILE A 57 6.47 1.68 -0.95
CA ILE A 57 7.55 2.19 -1.79
C ILE A 57 8.68 1.16 -1.79
N LYS A 58 9.15 0.77 -2.97
CA LYS A 58 10.18 -0.26 -3.14
C LYS A 58 11.23 0.18 -4.14
N VAL A 59 12.48 -0.20 -3.86
CA VAL A 59 13.57 -0.13 -4.82
C VAL A 59 13.87 -1.55 -5.30
N LYS A 60 13.91 -1.75 -6.61
CA LYS A 60 14.43 -2.98 -7.19
C LYS A 60 15.94 -2.92 -7.18
N ASN A 61 16.56 -3.77 -6.39
CA ASN A 61 18.02 -3.82 -6.26
C ASN A 61 18.68 -4.18 -7.59
N TYR A 62 19.73 -3.44 -7.91
CA TYR A 62 20.68 -3.78 -8.96
C TYR A 62 21.82 -4.61 -8.35
N ASN A 63 22.32 -5.62 -9.09
CA ASN A 63 23.34 -6.52 -8.55
C ASN A 63 24.76 -5.92 -8.46
N ASP A 64 24.94 -4.68 -8.90
CA ASP A 64 26.22 -3.98 -8.83
C ASP A 64 26.19 -2.98 -7.66
N ARG A 65 27.21 -3.04 -6.79
CA ARG A 65 27.38 -2.17 -5.62
C ARG A 65 27.61 -0.70 -5.97
N ASN A 66 28.02 -0.42 -7.21
CA ASN A 66 28.22 0.95 -7.70
C ASN A 66 26.90 1.68 -7.92
N TYR A 67 25.79 0.96 -8.09
CA TYR A 67 24.47 1.48 -8.35
C TYR A 67 23.54 1.16 -7.18
N ALA A 68 23.18 2.16 -6.41
CA ALA A 68 22.34 1.96 -5.24
C ALA A 68 21.40 3.14 -4.99
N ILE A 69 20.13 2.83 -4.76
CA ILE A 69 19.13 3.76 -4.25
C ILE A 69 18.79 3.39 -2.83
N SER A 70 18.78 4.36 -1.95
CA SER A 70 18.23 4.27 -0.61
C SER A 70 17.02 5.17 -0.46
N LEU A 71 16.04 4.71 0.32
CA LEU A 71 14.83 5.45 0.68
C LEU A 71 14.93 5.96 2.12
N SER A 72 14.31 7.10 2.38
CA SER A 72 14.18 7.65 3.73
C SER A 72 12.88 8.45 3.86
N GLU A 73 12.33 8.53 5.05
CA GLU A 73 11.21 9.43 5.37
C GLU A 73 11.68 10.88 5.58
N THR A 74 12.98 11.12 5.65
CA THR A 74 13.56 12.46 5.82
C THR A 74 14.76 12.65 4.89
N ASP A 75 15.03 13.86 4.50
CA ASP A 75 16.19 14.24 3.67
C ASP A 75 17.55 14.03 4.35
N ALA A 76 17.55 13.87 5.67
CA ALA A 76 18.76 13.61 6.45
C ALA A 76 19.30 12.17 6.30
N PHE A 77 18.50 11.23 5.77
CA PHE A 77 18.89 9.83 5.58
C PHE A 77 19.54 9.16 6.80
N LEU A 78 19.03 9.44 8.01
CA LEU A 78 19.58 8.86 9.26
C LEU A 78 19.38 7.36 9.33
N ASN A 79 18.27 6.85 8.78
CA ASN A 79 17.94 5.42 8.75
C ASN A 79 17.48 5.02 7.34
N PRO A 80 18.41 4.93 6.35
CA PRO A 80 18.04 4.58 4.99
C PRO A 80 17.59 3.12 4.90
N VAL A 81 16.58 2.88 4.07
CA VAL A 81 15.99 1.57 3.81
C VAL A 81 15.80 1.35 2.31
N THR A 82 15.41 0.13 1.91
CA THR A 82 15.04 -0.19 0.52
C THR A 82 13.53 -0.34 0.32
N VAL A 83 12.78 -0.36 1.42
CA VAL A 83 11.32 -0.46 1.40
C VAL A 83 10.73 0.44 2.49
N LEU A 84 9.77 1.25 2.13
CA LEU A 84 8.92 2.02 3.05
C LEU A 84 7.47 1.57 2.90
N ASN A 85 6.72 1.58 3.99
CA ASN A 85 5.30 1.22 4.01
C ASN A 85 4.53 2.23 4.86
N SER A 86 3.44 2.76 4.32
CA SER A 86 2.46 3.47 5.13
C SER A 86 1.66 2.49 5.99
N LYS A 87 1.06 2.98 7.06
CA LYS A 87 0.04 2.22 7.79
C LYS A 87 -1.24 2.13 6.95
N ALA A 88 -1.99 1.03 7.13
CA ALA A 88 -3.32 0.95 6.55
C ALA A 88 -4.21 2.03 7.17
N ASN A 89 -4.73 2.94 6.36
CA ASN A 89 -5.76 3.86 6.79
C ASN A 89 -7.12 3.19 6.51
N LYS A 90 -7.89 2.97 7.57
CA LYS A 90 -9.23 2.37 7.49
C LYS A 90 -10.27 3.47 7.63
N ASP A 91 -11.43 3.23 7.06
CA ASP A 91 -12.59 4.10 7.20
C ASP A 91 -12.35 5.54 6.70
N ILE A 92 -11.60 5.68 5.59
CA ILE A 92 -11.42 6.96 4.90
C ILE A 92 -12.78 7.34 4.32
N THR A 93 -13.26 8.54 4.63
CA THR A 93 -14.42 9.14 4.00
C THR A 93 -13.99 10.03 2.82
N ASN A 94 -14.90 10.35 1.92
CA ASN A 94 -14.65 11.25 0.80
C ASN A 94 -14.35 12.69 1.27
N ILE A 95 -13.71 13.46 0.42
CA ILE A 95 -13.41 14.88 0.61
C ILE A 95 -13.43 15.58 -0.75
N ASP A 96 -13.83 16.84 -0.80
CA ASP A 96 -13.54 17.70 -1.93
C ASP A 96 -12.02 17.98 -1.97
N GLY A 97 -11.36 17.64 -3.07
CA GLY A 97 -9.93 17.84 -3.23
C GLY A 97 -9.44 19.28 -3.05
N ASN A 98 -10.34 20.27 -3.13
CA ASN A 98 -10.04 21.67 -2.82
C ASN A 98 -9.88 21.92 -1.31
N ASN A 99 -10.38 21.02 -0.48
CA ASN A 99 -10.27 21.09 0.99
C ASN A 99 -9.06 20.28 1.52
N LEU A 100 -8.21 19.73 0.65
CA LEU A 100 -6.95 19.13 1.06
C LEU A 100 -6.03 20.21 1.67
N PRO A 101 -5.26 19.89 2.73
CA PRO A 101 -4.27 20.82 3.28
C PRO A 101 -3.25 21.27 2.22
N GLU A 102 -2.91 22.54 2.22
CA GLU A 102 -1.96 23.11 1.25
C GLU A 102 -0.51 22.65 1.49
N ASN A 103 -0.17 22.33 2.74
CA ASN A 103 1.19 22.01 3.17
C ASN A 103 1.53 20.51 3.14
N LEU A 104 0.79 19.68 2.39
CA LEU A 104 1.03 18.23 2.34
C LEU A 104 2.43 17.86 1.85
N ASN A 105 3.01 18.67 0.96
CA ASN A 105 4.37 18.44 0.50
C ASN A 105 5.46 18.84 1.51
N ASP A 106 5.11 19.54 2.60
CA ASP A 106 6.07 20.03 3.59
C ASP A 106 6.21 19.11 4.82
N ILE A 107 5.39 18.07 4.88
CA ILE A 107 5.35 17.15 6.01
C ILE A 107 6.09 15.85 5.63
N ASN A 108 7.09 15.48 6.40
CA ASN A 108 7.89 14.28 6.17
C ASN A 108 7.19 13.00 6.64
N GLY A 109 7.45 11.89 5.95
CA GLY A 109 6.93 10.57 6.30
C GLY A 109 5.41 10.45 6.12
N GLU A 110 4.81 9.59 6.91
CA GLU A 110 3.37 9.36 6.91
C GLU A 110 2.62 10.48 7.64
N HIS A 111 1.68 11.12 6.96
CA HIS A 111 0.86 12.20 7.52
C HIS A 111 -0.58 12.13 7.04
N ASN A 112 -1.18 10.95 7.17
CA ASN A 112 -2.56 10.67 6.81
C ASN A 112 -3.53 11.58 7.56
N GLY A 113 -4.52 12.09 6.84
CA GLY A 113 -5.69 12.75 7.43
C GLY A 113 -6.86 11.78 7.62
N LYS A 114 -7.99 12.31 8.08
CA LYS A 114 -9.23 11.54 8.22
C LYS A 114 -9.80 11.11 6.86
N ASN A 115 -9.56 11.90 5.81
CA ASN A 115 -10.20 11.78 4.50
C ASN A 115 -9.20 11.54 3.36
N TYR A 116 -7.93 11.39 3.68
CA TYR A 116 -6.86 11.17 2.71
C TYR A 116 -5.72 10.35 3.30
N VAL A 117 -4.96 9.72 2.44
CA VAL A 117 -3.64 9.15 2.74
C VAL A 117 -2.60 10.07 2.15
N ALA A 118 -1.56 10.40 2.92
CA ALA A 118 -0.45 11.20 2.44
C ALA A 118 0.88 10.67 2.96
N TYR A 119 1.87 10.59 2.08
CA TYR A 119 3.19 10.06 2.42
C TYR A 119 4.28 10.79 1.64
N THR A 120 5.22 11.38 2.35
CA THR A 120 6.40 12.00 1.77
C THR A 120 7.63 11.15 2.06
N PHE A 121 8.45 10.95 1.05
CA PHE A 121 9.70 10.21 1.17
C PHE A 121 10.75 10.76 0.20
N TYR A 122 11.96 10.31 0.41
CA TYR A 122 13.13 10.74 -0.33
C TYR A 122 13.87 9.52 -0.88
N LEU A 123 14.43 9.70 -2.10
CA LEU A 123 15.35 8.77 -2.73
C LEU A 123 16.72 9.41 -2.77
N LYS A 124 17.77 8.65 -2.50
CA LYS A 124 19.16 9.11 -2.63
C LYS A 124 19.98 8.12 -3.44
N ASN A 125 20.77 8.62 -4.37
CA ASN A 125 21.83 7.81 -4.96
C ASN A 125 22.92 7.61 -3.90
N THR A 126 22.98 6.41 -3.34
CA THR A 126 23.99 5.97 -2.36
C THR A 126 25.09 5.13 -3.00
N GLY A 127 25.05 4.97 -4.32
CA GLY A 127 26.11 4.35 -5.12
C GLY A 127 27.28 5.30 -5.36
N THR A 128 28.21 4.84 -6.19
CA THR A 128 29.42 5.58 -6.57
C THR A 128 29.40 6.10 -8.00
N LEU A 129 28.42 5.64 -8.79
CA LEU A 129 28.24 6.03 -10.19
C LEU A 129 26.92 6.76 -10.41
N GLU A 130 26.90 7.60 -11.45
CA GLU A 130 25.70 8.19 -12.00
C GLU A 130 24.87 7.11 -12.72
N PHE A 131 23.54 7.20 -12.64
CA PHE A 131 22.62 6.29 -13.35
C PHE A 131 21.30 6.99 -13.67
N SER A 132 20.51 6.34 -14.53
CA SER A 132 19.11 6.66 -14.73
C SER A 132 18.24 5.71 -13.90
N TYR A 133 17.07 6.17 -13.47
CA TYR A 133 16.09 5.28 -12.85
C TYR A 133 14.69 5.48 -13.43
N ASP A 134 13.97 4.37 -13.58
CA ASP A 134 12.56 4.37 -13.89
C ASP A 134 11.75 4.40 -12.60
N TYR A 135 10.62 5.10 -12.63
CA TYR A 135 9.63 5.07 -11.56
C TYR A 135 8.26 4.67 -12.10
N LYS A 136 7.50 3.92 -11.29
CA LYS A 136 6.12 3.54 -11.58
C LYS A 136 5.28 3.66 -10.32
N LEU A 137 4.13 4.33 -10.44
CA LEU A 137 3.10 4.36 -9.40
C LEU A 137 1.98 3.40 -9.83
N LEU A 138 1.93 2.24 -9.18
CA LEU A 138 1.10 1.09 -9.54
C LEU A 138 -0.12 0.98 -8.64
N ILE A 139 -1.28 0.63 -9.21
CA ILE A 139 -2.45 0.22 -8.46
C ILE A 139 -2.28 -1.26 -8.13
N SER A 140 -1.88 -1.58 -6.89
CA SER A 140 -1.56 -2.94 -6.45
C SER A 140 -2.75 -3.69 -5.87
N LYS A 141 -3.81 -2.98 -5.46
CA LYS A 141 -5.09 -3.54 -5.05
C LYS A 141 -6.22 -2.56 -5.30
N MET A 142 -7.32 -3.07 -5.80
CA MET A 142 -8.54 -2.32 -6.03
C MET A 142 -9.74 -3.25 -5.90
N THR A 143 -10.80 -2.81 -5.21
CA THR A 143 -12.07 -3.51 -5.09
C THR A 143 -13.22 -2.51 -5.19
N ALA A 144 -14.42 -2.99 -5.52
CA ALA A 144 -15.65 -2.19 -5.61
C ALA A 144 -15.56 -0.98 -6.57
N ASP A 145 -14.76 -1.10 -7.65
CA ASP A 145 -14.54 -0.02 -8.65
C ASP A 145 -14.23 1.36 -8.04
N ILE A 146 -13.62 1.37 -6.85
CA ILE A 146 -13.33 2.59 -6.06
C ILE A 146 -12.44 3.59 -6.83
N ASP A 147 -11.69 3.11 -7.81
CA ASP A 147 -10.83 3.93 -8.67
C ASP A 147 -11.62 4.94 -9.54
N SER A 148 -12.94 4.74 -9.71
CA SER A 148 -13.79 5.70 -10.40
C SER A 148 -13.83 7.06 -9.70
N ALA A 149 -13.84 7.07 -8.36
CA ALA A 149 -13.88 8.28 -7.55
C ALA A 149 -12.54 8.59 -6.84
N VAL A 150 -11.53 7.71 -6.92
CA VAL A 150 -10.21 7.97 -6.34
C VAL A 150 -9.43 8.97 -7.18
N ARG A 151 -8.76 9.87 -6.48
CA ARG A 151 -7.76 10.80 -7.03
C ARG A 151 -6.41 10.55 -6.41
N VAL A 152 -5.36 10.80 -7.19
CA VAL A 152 -3.97 10.68 -6.75
C VAL A 152 -3.23 11.95 -7.11
N ARG A 153 -2.69 12.65 -6.11
CA ARG A 153 -1.80 13.79 -6.30
C ARG A 153 -0.37 13.35 -6.11
N LEU A 154 0.47 13.65 -7.10
CA LEU A 154 1.89 13.37 -7.05
C LEU A 154 2.68 14.69 -7.08
N TYR A 155 3.38 14.97 -6.01
CA TYR A 155 4.47 15.93 -6.00
C TYR A 155 5.75 15.15 -6.26
N PHE A 156 6.47 15.50 -7.30
CA PHE A 156 7.73 14.84 -7.63
C PHE A 156 8.80 15.89 -8.02
N THR A 157 9.82 15.99 -7.20
CA THR A 157 10.99 16.83 -7.43
C THR A 157 12.20 15.93 -7.60
N PRO A 158 12.57 15.56 -8.85
CA PRO A 158 13.62 14.57 -9.14
C PRO A 158 14.99 14.95 -8.60
N PHE A 159 15.31 16.25 -8.63
CA PHE A 159 16.56 16.81 -8.13
C PHE A 159 16.28 17.79 -7.00
N TYR A 160 15.57 17.29 -5.95
CA TYR A 160 15.30 18.06 -4.74
C TYR A 160 16.61 18.59 -4.11
N TYR A 161 17.67 17.79 -4.15
CA TYR A 161 19.02 18.20 -3.80
C TYR A 161 20.00 17.63 -4.81
N THR A 162 20.93 18.48 -5.28
CA THR A 162 22.04 18.05 -6.15
C THR A 162 23.36 18.18 -5.41
N ALA A 163 24.09 17.08 -5.32
CA ALA A 163 25.33 17.00 -4.57
C ALA A 163 26.43 17.90 -5.17
N GLU A 164 26.40 18.08 -6.49
CA GLU A 164 27.36 18.92 -7.21
C GLU A 164 27.24 20.43 -6.88
N SER A 165 26.01 20.92 -6.77
CA SER A 165 25.74 22.34 -6.48
C SER A 165 25.54 22.63 -5.00
N GLY A 166 25.21 21.61 -4.19
CA GLY A 166 24.81 21.78 -2.80
C GLY A 166 23.49 22.53 -2.61
N VAL A 167 22.65 22.61 -3.67
CA VAL A 167 21.42 23.41 -3.70
C VAL A 167 20.21 22.50 -3.54
N TYR A 168 19.22 22.97 -2.77
CA TYR A 168 17.89 22.38 -2.65
C TYR A 168 16.90 23.09 -3.58
N ASP A 169 16.12 22.31 -4.32
CA ASP A 169 14.99 22.80 -5.13
C ASP A 169 13.66 22.46 -4.45
N TYR A 170 12.91 23.50 -4.07
CA TYR A 170 11.63 23.36 -3.36
C TYR A 170 10.44 23.55 -4.31
N VAL A 171 10.48 23.02 -5.50
CA VAL A 171 9.37 23.14 -6.45
C VAL A 171 8.16 22.35 -5.95
N GLY A 172 7.15 23.06 -5.44
CA GLY A 172 5.87 22.50 -4.97
C GLY A 172 4.88 22.15 -6.09
N LYS A 173 5.35 21.87 -7.30
CA LYS A 173 4.48 21.48 -8.41
C LYS A 173 3.95 20.05 -8.20
N TYR A 174 2.69 19.86 -8.53
CA TYR A 174 2.04 18.55 -8.49
C TYR A 174 1.24 18.29 -9.75
N VAL A 175 0.92 17.02 -9.96
CA VAL A 175 -0.04 16.56 -10.96
C VAL A 175 -1.11 15.73 -10.25
N ASP A 176 -2.37 16.03 -10.56
CA ASP A 176 -3.52 15.26 -10.10
C ASP A 176 -3.92 14.25 -11.16
N TYR A 177 -4.07 13.01 -10.75
CA TYR A 177 -4.40 11.87 -11.60
C TYR A 177 -5.76 11.29 -11.22
N ALA A 178 -6.51 10.84 -12.24
CA ALA A 178 -7.75 10.11 -12.10
C ALA A 178 -7.91 9.03 -13.17
N LYS A 179 -8.78 8.08 -12.94
CA LYS A 179 -9.27 7.19 -13.98
C LYS A 179 -9.99 8.01 -15.04
N PRO A 180 -9.81 7.73 -16.35
CA PRO A 180 -10.58 8.41 -17.40
C PRO A 180 -12.08 8.25 -17.17
N LYS A 181 -12.83 9.29 -17.52
CA LYS A 181 -14.28 9.36 -17.38
C LYS A 181 -15.00 8.15 -17.94
N THR A 182 -15.87 7.54 -17.14
CA THR A 182 -16.68 6.40 -17.60
C THR A 182 -17.61 6.86 -18.72
N GLY A 183 -17.58 6.19 -19.88
CA GLY A 183 -18.34 6.56 -21.07
C GLY A 183 -17.83 7.78 -21.85
N GLY A 184 -16.70 8.36 -21.43
CA GLY A 184 -16.12 9.57 -22.06
C GLY A 184 -15.08 9.31 -23.15
N ASN A 185 -14.98 8.10 -23.72
CA ASN A 185 -13.98 7.74 -24.73
C ASN A 185 -12.52 8.07 -24.31
N GLY A 186 -12.20 7.91 -23.03
CA GLY A 186 -10.88 8.21 -22.48
C GLY A 186 -10.66 9.71 -22.18
N ALA A 187 -11.74 10.51 -22.18
CA ALA A 187 -11.63 11.91 -21.76
C ALA A 187 -11.17 12.04 -20.31
N PRO A 188 -10.34 13.05 -19.99
CA PRO A 188 -9.93 13.32 -18.63
C PRO A 188 -11.12 13.58 -17.71
N GLU A 189 -11.00 13.15 -16.45
CA GLU A 189 -11.94 13.56 -15.40
C GLU A 189 -11.75 15.06 -15.11
N VAL A 190 -12.86 15.74 -14.80
CA VAL A 190 -12.85 17.15 -14.46
C VAL A 190 -13.58 17.30 -13.12
N ASP A 191 -12.82 17.64 -12.09
CA ASP A 191 -13.38 17.91 -10.77
C ASP A 191 -14.03 19.31 -10.72
N PRO A 192 -14.90 19.59 -9.75
CA PRO A 192 -15.46 20.90 -9.54
C PRO A 192 -14.40 22.00 -9.54
N VAL A 193 -14.74 23.18 -10.05
CA VAL A 193 -13.86 24.34 -10.30
C VAL A 193 -12.85 24.15 -11.46
N ASP A 194 -13.26 23.39 -12.48
CA ASP A 194 -12.52 23.21 -13.74
C ASP A 194 -11.11 22.63 -13.59
N ARG A 195 -10.88 21.86 -12.52
CA ARG A 195 -9.61 21.16 -12.31
C ARG A 195 -9.57 19.89 -13.16
N VAL A 196 -8.87 19.97 -14.30
CA VAL A 196 -8.69 18.84 -15.21
C VAL A 196 -7.66 17.88 -14.65
N MET A 197 -8.03 16.60 -14.51
CA MET A 197 -7.15 15.54 -14.07
C MET A 197 -6.30 15.00 -15.22
N THR A 198 -5.11 14.50 -14.91
CA THR A 198 -4.34 13.69 -15.83
C THR A 198 -4.84 12.25 -15.76
N ASN A 199 -5.09 11.63 -16.92
CA ASN A 199 -5.52 10.23 -16.94
C ASN A 199 -4.47 9.30 -16.32
N PHE A 200 -4.92 8.26 -15.62
CA PHE A 200 -4.05 7.12 -15.33
C PHE A 200 -3.42 6.58 -16.62
N SER A 201 -2.14 6.23 -16.58
CA SER A 201 -1.42 5.70 -17.75
C SER A 201 -2.03 4.39 -18.25
N SER A 202 -2.60 3.58 -17.36
CA SER A 202 -3.37 2.38 -17.65
C SER A 202 -4.24 1.96 -16.48
N ALA A 203 -5.05 0.91 -16.63
CA ALA A 203 -5.88 0.36 -15.55
C ALA A 203 -5.09 -0.07 -14.28
N GLY A 204 -3.80 -0.34 -14.42
CA GLY A 204 -2.93 -0.76 -13.30
C GLY A 204 -1.83 0.23 -12.96
N VAL A 205 -1.73 1.35 -13.68
CA VAL A 205 -0.62 2.31 -13.55
C VAL A 205 -1.17 3.73 -13.50
N VAL A 206 -0.95 4.41 -12.39
CA VAL A 206 -1.29 5.83 -12.25
C VAL A 206 -0.38 6.67 -13.15
N THR A 207 0.93 6.50 -13.00
CA THR A 207 1.93 7.19 -13.81
C THR A 207 3.26 6.44 -13.78
N GLU A 208 4.09 6.68 -14.79
CA GLU A 208 5.44 6.15 -14.90
C GLU A 208 6.33 7.14 -15.64
N GLY A 209 7.64 7.03 -15.45
CA GLY A 209 8.61 7.85 -16.15
C GLY A 209 10.03 7.46 -15.80
N ARG A 210 10.99 8.21 -16.38
CA ARG A 210 12.43 8.04 -16.21
C ARG A 210 13.07 9.33 -15.76
N ILE A 211 14.04 9.22 -14.88
CA ILE A 211 14.93 10.31 -14.49
C ILE A 211 16.35 9.92 -14.86
N ASP A 212 16.97 10.75 -15.67
CA ASP A 212 18.32 10.56 -16.15
C ASP A 212 19.30 11.41 -15.34
N GLY A 213 20.57 10.99 -15.29
CA GLY A 213 21.65 11.79 -14.72
C GLY A 213 21.60 11.91 -13.20
N PHE A 214 21.12 10.87 -12.49
CA PHE A 214 21.06 10.87 -11.03
C PHE A 214 22.44 10.55 -10.43
N LYS A 215 23.18 11.60 -10.06
CA LYS A 215 24.57 11.52 -9.59
C LYS A 215 24.68 11.02 -8.16
N PRO A 216 25.84 10.46 -7.76
CA PRO A 216 26.09 10.09 -6.36
C PRO A 216 25.81 11.23 -5.39
N GLY A 217 24.97 10.97 -4.40
CA GLY A 217 24.56 11.95 -3.39
C GLY A 217 23.33 12.79 -3.74
N ASP A 218 22.86 12.79 -4.98
CA ASP A 218 21.62 13.47 -5.38
C ASP A 218 20.41 12.88 -4.64
N ILE A 219 19.40 13.73 -4.37
CA ILE A 219 18.19 13.37 -3.66
C ILE A 219 16.97 13.81 -4.48
N SER A 220 16.02 12.89 -4.66
CA SER A 220 14.67 13.19 -5.13
C SER A 220 13.70 13.23 -3.96
N LYS A 221 12.70 14.11 -4.01
CA LYS A 221 11.59 14.18 -3.06
C LYS A 221 10.29 13.80 -3.74
N VAL A 222 9.51 12.96 -3.08
CA VAL A 222 8.21 12.49 -3.57
C VAL A 222 7.18 12.60 -2.46
N THR A 223 6.02 13.20 -2.78
CA THR A 223 4.84 13.14 -1.91
C THR A 223 3.67 12.59 -2.72
N VAL A 224 3.04 11.53 -2.22
CA VAL A 224 1.84 10.94 -2.79
C VAL A 224 0.68 11.21 -1.85
N VAL A 225 -0.42 11.74 -2.41
CA VAL A 225 -1.68 11.96 -1.69
C VAL A 225 -2.79 11.21 -2.42
N ILE A 226 -3.59 10.46 -1.68
CA ILE A 226 -4.69 9.65 -2.20
C ILE A 226 -5.97 10.06 -1.47
N TRP A 227 -7.04 10.36 -2.20
CA TRP A 227 -8.36 10.65 -1.61
C TRP A 227 -9.49 10.14 -2.50
N ILE A 228 -10.69 10.08 -1.95
CA ILE A 228 -11.92 9.82 -2.69
C ILE A 228 -12.57 11.17 -2.92
N GLU A 229 -12.80 11.55 -4.19
CA GLU A 229 -13.39 12.83 -4.56
C GLU A 229 -14.90 12.83 -4.25
N GLY A 230 -15.29 13.62 -3.26
CA GLY A 230 -16.67 13.66 -2.79
C GLY A 230 -17.67 14.30 -3.76
N ASN A 231 -17.17 15.11 -4.68
CA ASN A 231 -18.00 15.77 -5.68
C ASN A 231 -18.10 15.00 -7.00
N ASP A 232 -17.40 13.85 -7.09
CA ASP A 232 -17.50 12.97 -8.25
C ASP A 232 -18.88 12.30 -8.30
N PRO A 233 -19.60 12.32 -9.44
CA PRO A 233 -20.87 11.58 -9.61
C PRO A 233 -20.74 10.08 -9.36
N ASP A 234 -19.54 9.49 -9.59
CA ASP A 234 -19.25 8.08 -9.35
C ASP A 234 -18.99 7.78 -7.84
N CYS A 235 -18.90 8.81 -6.97
CA CYS A 235 -18.76 8.66 -5.53
C CYS A 235 -20.09 8.29 -4.88
N THR A 236 -20.51 7.04 -5.04
CA THR A 236 -21.78 6.51 -4.55
C THR A 236 -21.59 5.52 -3.41
N ASP A 237 -22.70 5.12 -2.76
CA ASP A 237 -22.67 4.11 -1.69
C ASP A 237 -22.16 2.74 -2.14
N ASP A 238 -22.15 2.46 -3.44
CA ASP A 238 -21.59 1.22 -4.00
C ASP A 238 -20.08 1.09 -3.78
N LEU A 239 -19.39 2.21 -3.53
CA LEU A 239 -17.96 2.22 -3.20
C LEU A 239 -17.65 1.86 -1.73
N LEU A 240 -18.67 1.74 -0.88
CA LEU A 240 -18.49 1.45 0.54
C LEU A 240 -17.80 0.09 0.74
N GLY A 241 -16.75 0.08 1.57
CA GLY A 241 -15.92 -1.08 1.81
C GLY A 241 -14.93 -1.40 0.68
N GLY A 242 -14.83 -0.52 -0.33
CA GLY A 242 -13.80 -0.59 -1.35
C GLY A 242 -12.41 -0.43 -0.76
N GLU A 243 -11.43 -1.11 -1.36
CA GLU A 243 -10.02 -1.00 -1.00
C GLU A 243 -9.24 -0.45 -2.18
N PHE A 244 -8.36 0.50 -1.92
CA PHE A 244 -7.43 1.04 -2.88
C PHE A 244 -6.02 1.06 -2.30
N LYS A 245 -5.07 0.47 -3.02
CA LYS A 245 -3.67 0.41 -2.61
C LYS A 245 -2.76 0.75 -3.76
N LEU A 246 -1.75 1.58 -3.49
CA LEU A 246 -0.69 1.92 -4.42
C LEU A 246 0.64 1.31 -3.99
N ASP A 247 1.45 0.95 -4.97
CA ASP A 247 2.86 0.65 -4.79
C ASP A 247 3.67 1.60 -5.69
N MET A 248 4.71 2.22 -5.15
CA MET A 248 5.68 2.98 -5.95
C MET A 248 6.97 2.18 -6.08
N LEU A 249 7.34 1.90 -7.32
CA LEU A 249 8.52 1.12 -7.67
C LEU A 249 9.56 2.03 -8.32
N PHE A 250 10.80 1.88 -7.89
CA PHE A 250 11.97 2.49 -8.51
C PHE A 250 12.90 1.38 -9.00
N GLU A 251 13.35 1.50 -10.23
CA GLU A 251 14.25 0.54 -10.87
C GLU A 251 15.42 1.29 -11.50
N ILE A 252 16.63 0.92 -11.11
CA ILE A 252 17.84 1.48 -11.72
C ILE A 252 17.94 0.91 -13.13
N VAL A 253 18.11 1.81 -14.09
CA VAL A 253 18.43 1.47 -15.47
C VAL A 253 19.92 1.73 -15.63
N GLY A 254 20.67 0.68 -15.98
CA GLY A 254 22.09 0.83 -16.29
C GLY A 254 22.24 1.84 -17.43
N THR A 255 23.28 2.68 -17.35
CA THR A 255 23.79 3.30 -18.56
C THR A 255 24.21 2.16 -19.48
N ASP A 256 23.54 2.02 -20.64
CA ASP A 256 24.04 1.18 -21.72
C ASP A 256 25.36 1.82 -22.16
N ASP A 257 26.43 1.47 -21.44
CA ASP A 257 27.77 1.69 -21.94
C ASP A 257 27.97 0.64 -23.05
N ASP A 258 27.97 1.12 -24.30
CA ASP A 258 28.39 0.41 -25.50
C ASP A 258 29.75 -0.30 -25.37
#